data_c9e163089e821e1dbcf0a2424d541451
#
_entry.id   c9e163089e821e1dbcf0a2424d541451
#
_cell.length_a   1.000
_cell.length_b   1.000
_cell.length_c   1.000
_cell.angle_alpha   90.00
_cell.angle_beta   90.00
_cell.angle_gamma   90.00
#
_symmetry.space_group_name_H-M   'P 1'
#
loop_
_entity.id
_entity.type
_entity.pdbx_description
1 polymer ?
#
loop_
_entity_poly.entity_id
_entity_poly.type
_entity_poly.pdbx_seq_one_letter_code
_entity_poly.pdbx_strand_id
1 'polypeptide(L)'
;MAVYMGEEEVIQKNMALAQEKVYTVEDIEALPEGVRAELIDGQMFYMATPSRKHQGLVIAISGMLFAYLNQNKGKCAVYPAPFSVYLNEDNRTYLEPDITVVCDRDKLDDKGCHGAPDFV
;
A
#
# COMPACT_ATOMS: atom_id res chain seq x y z
N MET A 1 -39.49 -14.24 20.70
CA MET A 1 -39.86 -13.87 19.33
C MET A 1 -38.62 -13.37 18.62
N ALA A 2 -38.26 -14.00 17.53
CA ALA A 2 -37.10 -13.54 16.74
C ALA A 2 -37.46 -12.24 16.02
N VAL A 3 -36.58 -11.24 16.16
CA VAL A 3 -36.74 -9.99 15.42
C VAL A 3 -36.09 -10.16 14.05
N TYR A 4 -36.91 -10.07 13.01
CA TYR A 4 -36.43 -10.10 11.64
C TYR A 4 -35.84 -8.75 11.27
N MET A 5 -34.57 -8.75 10.83
CA MET A 5 -33.91 -7.55 10.31
C MET A 5 -33.96 -7.58 8.79
N GLY A 6 -34.34 -6.45 8.18
CA GLY A 6 -34.27 -6.30 6.74
C GLY A 6 -32.84 -6.32 6.23
N GLU A 7 -32.66 -6.62 4.93
CA GLU A 7 -31.34 -6.68 4.31
C GLU A 7 -30.56 -5.35 4.47
N GLU A 8 -31.25 -4.20 4.32
CA GLU A 8 -30.62 -2.90 4.46
C GLU A 8 -30.08 -2.66 5.88
N GLU A 9 -30.82 -3.08 6.90
CA GLU A 9 -30.39 -2.93 8.29
C GLU A 9 -29.17 -3.80 8.59
N VAL A 10 -29.13 -5.02 8.05
CA VAL A 10 -27.99 -5.93 8.20
C VAL A 10 -26.76 -5.33 7.50
N ILE A 11 -26.92 -4.81 6.28
CA ILE A 11 -25.82 -4.21 5.53
C ILE A 11 -25.28 -2.99 6.28
N GLN A 12 -26.13 -2.10 6.75
CA GLN A 12 -25.69 -0.90 7.49
C GLN A 12 -24.99 -1.28 8.81
N LYS A 13 -25.51 -2.28 9.50
CA LYS A 13 -24.89 -2.77 10.75
C LYS A 13 -23.51 -3.36 10.47
N ASN A 14 -23.37 -4.15 9.40
CA ASN A 14 -22.08 -4.73 9.01
C ASN A 14 -21.09 -3.65 8.57
N MET A 15 -21.55 -2.65 7.86
CA MET A 15 -20.70 -1.51 7.47
C MET A 15 -20.25 -0.70 8.68
N ALA A 16 -21.15 -0.43 9.62
CA ALA A 16 -20.81 0.29 10.85
C ALA A 16 -19.78 -0.49 11.69
N LEU A 17 -19.97 -1.82 11.84
CA LEU A 17 -19.02 -2.67 12.55
C LEU A 17 -17.65 -2.70 11.87
N ALA A 18 -17.62 -2.75 10.53
CA ALA A 18 -16.38 -2.71 9.77
C ALA A 18 -15.67 -1.37 9.92
N GLN A 19 -16.43 -0.26 9.99
CA GLN A 19 -15.87 1.08 10.19
C GLN A 19 -15.32 1.29 11.60
N GLU A 20 -15.86 0.60 12.60
CA GLU A 20 -15.39 0.69 13.99
C GLU A 20 -14.07 -0.04 14.19
N LYS A 21 -13.76 -1.03 13.33
CA LYS A 21 -12.53 -1.79 13.44
C LYS A 21 -11.37 -1.03 12.78
N VAL A 22 -10.39 -0.65 13.59
CA VAL A 22 -9.18 0.03 13.14
C VAL A 22 -8.05 -0.99 13.07
N TYR A 23 -7.46 -1.13 11.89
CA TYR A 23 -6.29 -1.98 11.68
C TYR A 23 -5.01 -1.19 11.81
N THR A 24 -3.93 -1.90 12.04
CA THR A 24 -2.59 -1.32 12.19
C THR A 24 -1.59 -2.02 11.28
N VAL A 25 -0.37 -1.51 11.23
CA VAL A 25 0.72 -2.12 10.47
C VAL A 25 0.97 -3.56 10.93
N GLU A 26 0.82 -3.85 12.21
CA GLU A 26 0.96 -5.21 12.74
C GLU A 26 -0.05 -6.17 12.13
N ASP A 27 -1.26 -5.70 11.81
CA ASP A 27 -2.26 -6.52 11.10
C ASP A 27 -1.82 -6.82 9.66
N ILE A 28 -1.17 -5.87 9.00
CA ILE A 28 -0.57 -6.10 7.67
C ILE A 28 0.52 -7.17 7.76
N GLU A 29 1.40 -7.08 8.73
CA GLU A 29 2.49 -8.04 8.93
C GLU A 29 1.99 -9.44 9.27
N ALA A 30 0.82 -9.53 9.89
CA ALA A 30 0.18 -10.80 10.25
C ALA A 30 -0.62 -11.46 9.12
N LEU A 31 -0.75 -10.81 7.96
CA LEU A 31 -1.46 -11.40 6.83
C LEU A 31 -0.77 -12.68 6.36
N PRO A 32 -1.54 -13.67 5.87
CA PRO A 32 -0.95 -14.88 5.31
C PRO A 32 -0.03 -14.58 4.14
N GLU A 33 0.96 -15.45 3.93
CA GLU A 33 1.88 -15.34 2.80
C GLU A 33 1.10 -15.24 1.49
N GLY A 34 1.51 -14.29 0.63
CA GLY A 34 0.86 -14.05 -0.66
C GLY A 34 -0.36 -13.13 -0.60
N VAL A 35 -0.86 -12.80 0.59
CA VAL A 35 -1.96 -11.85 0.76
C VAL A 35 -1.37 -10.47 0.99
N ARG A 36 -1.75 -9.51 0.13
CA ARG A 36 -1.28 -8.13 0.20
C ARG A 36 -2.45 -7.20 0.42
N ALA A 37 -2.24 -6.16 1.21
CA ALA A 37 -3.23 -5.13 1.47
C ALA A 37 -2.56 -3.79 1.72
N GLU A 38 -3.30 -2.72 1.44
CA GLU A 38 -2.94 -1.38 1.87
C GLU A 38 -3.75 -1.00 3.09
N LEU A 39 -3.24 -0.06 3.86
CA LEU A 39 -3.87 0.43 5.06
C LEU A 39 -3.93 1.95 4.98
N ILE A 40 -5.14 2.50 5.00
CA ILE A 40 -5.36 3.95 4.90
C ILE A 40 -6.19 4.37 6.09
N ASP A 41 -5.58 5.13 6.97
CA ASP A 41 -6.20 5.63 8.21
C ASP A 41 -6.93 4.51 8.97
N GLY A 42 -6.29 3.36 9.10
CA GLY A 42 -6.81 2.22 9.82
C GLY A 42 -7.78 1.34 9.05
N GLN A 43 -8.09 1.66 7.80
CA GLN A 43 -8.94 0.84 6.95
C GLN A 43 -8.10 -0.02 6.01
N MET A 44 -8.42 -1.31 5.96
CA MET A 44 -7.66 -2.28 5.17
C MET A 44 -8.29 -2.48 3.79
N PHE A 45 -7.48 -2.37 2.76
CA PHE A 45 -7.87 -2.57 1.36
C PHE A 45 -7.02 -3.68 0.76
N TYR A 46 -7.63 -4.85 0.52
CA TYR A 46 -6.94 -5.99 -0.06
C TYR A 46 -6.60 -5.72 -1.53
N MET A 47 -5.41 -6.14 -1.94
CA MET A 47 -4.90 -5.94 -3.29
C MET A 47 -5.10 -7.21 -4.13
N ALA A 48 -5.57 -7.03 -5.36
CA ALA A 48 -5.70 -8.11 -6.33
C ALA A 48 -4.39 -8.29 -7.11
N THR A 49 -4.20 -9.49 -7.67
CA THR A 49 -3.10 -9.76 -8.58
C THR A 49 -3.25 -8.88 -9.82
N PRO A 50 -2.22 -8.11 -10.21
CA PRO A 50 -2.31 -7.24 -11.37
C PRO A 50 -2.33 -8.03 -12.67
N SER A 51 -2.83 -7.40 -13.73
CA SER A 51 -2.83 -7.99 -15.08
C SER A 51 -1.43 -7.98 -15.69
N ARG A 52 -1.24 -8.82 -16.72
CA ARG A 52 0.01 -8.81 -17.49
C ARG A 52 0.28 -7.45 -18.12
N LYS A 53 -0.75 -6.79 -18.64
CA LYS A 53 -0.63 -5.46 -19.25
C LYS A 53 -0.17 -4.42 -18.24
N HIS A 54 -0.74 -4.44 -17.04
CA HIS A 54 -0.34 -3.58 -15.94
C HIS A 54 1.14 -3.79 -15.60
N GLN A 55 1.57 -5.04 -15.44
CA GLN A 55 2.96 -5.36 -15.13
C GLN A 55 3.92 -4.94 -16.24
N GLY A 56 3.51 -5.06 -17.49
CA GLY A 56 4.29 -4.58 -18.63
C GLY A 56 4.52 -3.07 -18.58
N LEU A 57 3.49 -2.30 -18.20
CA LEU A 57 3.61 -0.86 -18.01
C LEU A 57 4.49 -0.51 -16.82
N VAL A 58 4.34 -1.23 -15.70
CA VAL A 58 5.17 -1.00 -14.51
C VAL A 58 6.64 -1.17 -14.81
N ILE A 59 7.03 -2.26 -15.49
CA ILE A 59 8.45 -2.49 -15.79
C ILE A 59 8.98 -1.49 -16.81
N ALA A 60 8.18 -1.10 -17.81
CA ALA A 60 8.59 -0.12 -18.81
C ALA A 60 8.84 1.25 -18.19
N ILE A 61 7.91 1.73 -17.37
CA ILE A 61 8.04 3.03 -16.69
C ILE A 61 9.17 2.99 -15.67
N SER A 62 9.26 1.92 -14.88
CA SER A 62 10.35 1.75 -13.91
C SER A 62 11.70 1.75 -14.57
N GLY A 63 11.82 1.08 -15.73
CA GLY A 63 13.06 1.05 -16.51
C GLY A 63 13.47 2.42 -17.03
N MET A 64 12.52 3.21 -17.53
CA MET A 64 12.80 4.59 -17.96
C MET A 64 13.24 5.48 -16.80
N LEU A 65 12.56 5.38 -15.67
CA LEU A 65 12.93 6.13 -14.47
C LEU A 65 14.32 5.73 -13.96
N PHE A 66 14.60 4.43 -13.91
CA PHE A 66 15.88 3.90 -13.48
C PHE A 66 17.02 4.44 -14.38
N ALA A 67 16.85 4.37 -15.70
CA ALA A 67 17.84 4.87 -16.65
C ALA A 67 18.06 6.37 -16.48
N TYR A 68 16.99 7.14 -16.35
CA TYR A 68 17.08 8.59 -16.14
C TYR A 68 17.82 8.93 -14.85
N LEU A 69 17.48 8.28 -13.74
CA LEU A 69 18.10 8.54 -12.45
C LEU A 69 19.60 8.18 -12.46
N ASN A 70 19.96 7.08 -13.12
CA ASN A 70 21.37 6.69 -13.27
C ASN A 70 22.18 7.68 -14.11
N GLN A 71 21.60 8.14 -15.22
CA GLN A 71 22.29 9.10 -16.10
C GLN A 71 22.55 10.43 -15.42
N ASN A 72 21.62 10.87 -14.57
CA ASN A 72 21.73 12.15 -13.90
C ASN A 72 22.49 12.06 -12.57
N LYS A 73 23.02 10.89 -12.22
CA LYS A 73 23.85 10.64 -11.03
C LYS A 73 23.26 11.20 -9.73
N GLY A 74 21.92 11.22 -9.65
CA GLY A 74 21.21 11.64 -8.46
C GLY A 74 21.20 10.56 -7.40
N LYS A 75 20.78 10.94 -6.20
CA LYS A 75 20.64 10.00 -5.07
C LYS A 75 19.29 9.30 -5.03
N CYS A 76 18.38 9.60 -5.95
CA CYS A 76 17.05 9.02 -5.99
C CYS A 76 17.09 7.58 -6.47
N ALA A 77 16.24 6.75 -5.89
CA ALA A 77 16.07 5.36 -6.25
C ALA A 77 14.62 5.07 -6.62
N VAL A 78 14.39 4.14 -7.55
CA VAL A 78 13.07 3.73 -7.99
C VAL A 78 12.83 2.27 -7.59
N TYR A 79 11.62 2.02 -7.06
CA TYR A 79 11.22 0.68 -6.62
C TYR A 79 9.84 0.36 -7.18
N PRO A 80 9.71 -0.69 -8.01
CA PRO A 80 8.40 -1.21 -8.40
C PRO A 80 7.77 -2.04 -7.27
N ALA A 81 6.46 -2.18 -7.29
CA ALA A 81 5.75 -3.03 -6.33
C ALA A 81 6.19 -4.50 -6.46
N PRO A 82 6.15 -5.27 -5.38
CA PRO A 82 5.75 -4.87 -4.03
C PRO A 82 6.85 -4.07 -3.32
N PHE A 83 6.51 -2.90 -2.85
CA PHE A 83 7.42 -2.04 -2.09
C PHE A 83 6.62 -1.30 -1.03
N SER A 84 7.04 -1.41 0.23
CA SER A 84 6.29 -0.93 1.38
C SER A 84 6.57 0.54 1.67
N VAL A 85 5.51 1.32 1.84
CA VAL A 85 5.59 2.72 2.27
C VAL A 85 4.80 2.88 3.57
N TYR A 86 5.51 3.19 4.64
CA TYR A 86 4.95 3.51 5.96
C TYR A 86 4.78 5.03 6.03
N LEU A 87 3.62 5.51 5.60
CA LEU A 87 3.45 6.93 5.27
C LEU A 87 3.45 7.83 6.50
N ASN A 88 2.71 7.43 7.53
CA ASN A 88 2.57 8.22 8.75
C ASN A 88 3.18 7.49 9.95
N GLU A 89 3.48 8.25 11.00
CA GLU A 89 3.99 7.67 12.25
C GLU A 89 2.89 7.07 13.13
N ASP A 90 1.63 7.19 12.71
CA ASP A 90 0.46 6.75 13.48
C ASP A 90 0.20 5.24 13.44
N ASN A 91 1.02 4.46 12.72
CA ASN A 91 0.88 3.01 12.58
C ASN A 91 -0.43 2.56 11.91
N ARG A 92 -1.12 3.47 11.20
CA ARG A 92 -2.42 3.23 10.57
C ARG A 92 -2.46 3.49 9.08
N THR A 93 -1.29 3.83 8.48
CA THR A 93 -1.21 4.08 7.04
C THR A 93 0.00 3.38 6.46
N TYR A 94 -0.28 2.43 5.59
CA TYR A 94 0.71 1.57 4.92
C TYR A 94 0.28 1.37 3.47
N LEU A 95 1.15 1.70 2.55
CA LEU A 95 0.84 1.65 1.12
C LEU A 95 1.84 0.78 0.38
N GLU A 96 1.39 0.21 -0.73
CA GLU A 96 2.26 -0.49 -1.68
C GLU A 96 2.02 0.09 -3.08
N PRO A 97 2.55 1.29 -3.38
CA PRO A 97 2.37 1.91 -4.70
C PRO A 97 2.96 1.06 -5.81
N ASP A 98 2.43 1.20 -7.02
CA ASP A 98 2.93 0.46 -8.17
C ASP A 98 4.38 0.80 -8.50
N ILE A 99 4.74 2.07 -8.41
CA ILE A 99 6.09 2.59 -8.63
C ILE A 99 6.35 3.68 -7.59
N THR A 100 7.50 3.63 -6.94
CA THR A 100 7.88 4.60 -5.90
C THR A 100 9.27 5.13 -6.18
N VAL A 101 9.45 6.45 -6.10
CA VAL A 101 10.76 7.10 -6.17
C VAL A 101 11.07 7.76 -4.83
N VAL A 102 12.22 7.43 -4.27
CA VAL A 102 12.67 7.97 -2.99
C VAL A 102 14.03 8.61 -3.18
N CYS A 103 14.14 9.90 -2.83
CA CYS A 103 15.38 10.67 -2.95
C CYS A 103 16.11 10.83 -1.61
N ASP A 104 15.37 10.84 -0.51
CA ASP A 104 15.94 10.87 0.83
C ASP A 104 16.19 9.45 1.32
N ARG A 105 17.45 9.00 1.22
CA ARG A 105 17.82 7.62 1.59
C ARG A 105 17.71 7.34 3.08
N ASP A 106 17.65 8.37 3.91
CA ASP A 106 17.44 8.19 5.35
C ASP A 106 16.04 7.64 5.67
N LYS A 107 15.10 7.76 4.73
CA LYS A 107 13.77 7.15 4.84
C LYS A 107 13.76 5.64 4.53
N LEU A 108 14.84 5.10 3.98
CA LEU A 108 14.90 3.71 3.52
C LEU A 108 15.53 2.81 4.56
N ASP A 109 14.92 1.64 4.76
CA ASP A 109 15.52 0.52 5.46
C ASP A 109 15.18 -0.78 4.72
N ASP A 110 15.49 -1.93 5.31
CA ASP A 110 15.24 -3.23 4.67
C ASP A 110 13.76 -3.52 4.44
N LYS A 111 12.87 -2.85 5.18
CA LYS A 111 11.43 -3.05 5.05
C LYS A 111 10.81 -2.19 3.94
N GLY A 112 11.34 -0.99 3.70
CA GLY A 112 10.81 -0.08 2.70
C GLY A 112 11.10 1.37 3.02
N CYS A 113 10.13 2.25 2.72
CA CYS A 113 10.24 3.69 2.92
C CYS A 113 9.41 4.12 4.14
N HIS A 114 10.04 4.82 5.06
CA HIS A 114 9.38 5.39 6.24
C HIS A 114 9.22 6.89 6.05
N GLY A 115 8.00 7.30 5.74
CA GLY A 115 7.64 8.67 5.41
C GLY A 115 7.20 8.80 3.96
N ALA A 116 6.89 10.02 3.55
CA ALA A 116 6.41 10.28 2.19
C ALA A 116 7.54 10.10 1.17
N PRO A 117 7.34 9.30 0.12
CA PRO A 117 8.26 9.26 -1.01
C PRO A 117 8.16 10.53 -1.83
N ASP A 118 9.10 10.72 -2.75
CA ASP A 118 9.15 11.92 -3.60
C ASP A 118 8.17 11.81 -4.77
N PHE A 119 7.90 10.61 -5.24
CA PHE A 119 7.01 10.37 -6.36
C PHE A 119 6.43 8.95 -6.29
N VAL A 120 5.18 8.82 -6.70
CA VAL A 120 4.50 7.52 -6.88
C VAL A 120 3.68 7.52 -8.16
#